data_5a54b3024f3cdebb99d6885e1c3e64b2
#
_entry.id   5a54b3024f3cdebb99d6885e1c3e64b2
#
_cell.length_a   1.000
_cell.length_b   1.000
_cell.length_c   1.000
_cell.angle_alpha   90.00
_cell.angle_beta   90.00
_cell.angle_gamma   90.00
#
_symmetry.space_group_name_H-M   'P 1'
#
loop_
_entity.id
_entity.type
_entity.pdbx_description
1 polymer ?
#
loop_
_entity_poly.entity_id
_entity_poly.type
_entity_poly.pdbx_seq_one_letter_code
_entity_poly.pdbx_strand_id
1 'polypeptide(L)'
;MQEAEKFMLKIINGNLLDSDCQYIAHQCNCHSLRGAGLANAIFKAFPWANVYSDRSERGNDAALFGSISIHGNPKHGQRYVINIYGQLKPGKPSLGRDSATSRLEAFSKALNQIAELPGLESIGFPYGIGCGLAGGDWNEYEILLEGFADRVSEMGVSVILYRLDS
;
A
#
# COMPACT_ATOMS: atom_id res chain seq x y z
N MET A 1 0.02 -31.65 -3.09
CA MET A 1 0.04 -30.20 -2.89
C MET A 1 1.13 -29.82 -1.90
N GLN A 2 2.02 -29.00 -2.30
CA GLN A 2 3.07 -28.51 -1.41
C GLN A 2 2.50 -27.55 -0.39
N GLU A 3 3.06 -27.55 0.80
CA GLU A 3 2.64 -26.65 1.87
C GLU A 3 2.72 -25.19 1.42
N ALA A 4 3.78 -24.83 0.70
CA ALA A 4 3.97 -23.48 0.17
C ALA A 4 2.87 -23.02 -0.79
N GLU A 5 2.15 -23.95 -1.42
CA GLU A 5 1.08 -23.61 -2.36
C GLU A 5 -0.19 -23.12 -1.67
N LYS A 6 -0.31 -23.33 -0.35
CA LYS A 6 -1.43 -22.81 0.42
C LYS A 6 -1.28 -21.33 0.71
N PHE A 7 -0.04 -20.84 0.71
CA PHE A 7 0.26 -19.47 1.07
C PHE A 7 0.50 -18.69 -0.21
N MET A 8 -0.52 -17.93 -0.61
CA MET A 8 -0.47 -17.14 -1.83
C MET A 8 0.31 -15.85 -1.64
N LEU A 9 0.54 -15.45 -0.39
CA LEU A 9 1.35 -14.30 -0.04
C LEU A 9 2.81 -14.72 0.06
N LYS A 10 3.65 -14.17 -0.81
CA LYS A 10 5.08 -14.48 -0.83
C LYS A 10 5.86 -13.36 -0.15
N ILE A 11 6.93 -13.71 0.54
CA ILE A 11 7.84 -12.74 1.14
C ILE A 11 9.19 -12.87 0.44
N ILE A 12 9.70 -11.74 -0.07
CA ILE A 12 10.99 -11.68 -0.74
C ILE A 12 11.85 -10.67 0.01
N ASN A 13 13.10 -11.04 0.28
CA ASN A 13 14.08 -10.08 0.77
C ASN A 13 14.52 -9.21 -0.39
N GLY A 14 14.29 -7.93 -0.30
CA GLY A 14 14.60 -6.99 -1.37
C GLY A 14 13.93 -5.65 -1.18
N ASN A 15 14.18 -4.76 -2.11
CA ASN A 15 13.65 -3.40 -2.09
C ASN A 15 12.38 -3.33 -2.95
N LEU A 16 11.29 -2.88 -2.35
CA LEU A 16 10.02 -2.66 -3.06
C LEU A 16 10.21 -1.77 -4.30
N LEU A 17 11.12 -0.79 -4.22
CA LEU A 17 11.37 0.13 -5.34
C LEU A 17 11.95 -0.58 -6.58
N ASP A 18 12.57 -1.74 -6.39
CA ASP A 18 13.15 -2.53 -7.46
C ASP A 18 12.21 -3.65 -7.95
N SER A 19 10.98 -3.67 -7.46
CA SER A 19 10.00 -4.69 -7.81
C SER A 19 9.69 -4.67 -9.31
N ASP A 20 9.54 -5.85 -9.89
CA ASP A 20 9.05 -6.01 -11.26
C ASP A 20 7.56 -6.35 -11.31
N CYS A 21 6.86 -6.29 -10.18
CA CYS A 21 5.42 -6.41 -10.16
C CYS A 21 4.77 -5.32 -11.01
N GLN A 22 3.60 -5.63 -11.54
CA GLN A 22 2.81 -4.66 -12.30
C GLN A 22 2.52 -3.40 -11.50
N TYR A 23 2.12 -3.57 -10.22
CA TYR A 23 1.87 -2.47 -9.28
C TYR A 23 2.77 -2.62 -8.06
N ILE A 24 3.19 -1.48 -7.51
CA ILE A 24 3.64 -1.44 -6.12
C ILE A 24 2.67 -0.59 -5.34
N ALA A 25 2.45 -0.93 -4.07
CA ALA A 25 1.51 -0.21 -3.21
C ALA A 25 2.18 0.15 -1.90
N HIS A 26 1.80 1.29 -1.35
CA HIS A 26 2.26 1.71 -0.03
C HIS A 26 1.16 2.50 0.67
N GLN A 27 1.29 2.64 1.99
CA GLN A 27 0.31 3.38 2.78
C GLN A 27 0.66 4.84 2.84
N CYS A 28 -0.36 5.68 2.62
CA CYS A 28 -0.28 7.14 2.70
C CYS A 28 -1.21 7.64 3.78
N ASN A 29 -0.95 8.85 4.28
CA ASN A 29 -1.92 9.57 5.09
C ASN A 29 -2.62 10.64 4.23
N CYS A 30 -3.63 11.28 4.81
CA CYS A 30 -4.45 12.24 4.10
C CYS A 30 -4.09 13.71 4.39
N HIS A 31 -3.03 13.94 5.15
CA HIS A 31 -2.74 15.27 5.70
C HIS A 31 -1.38 15.83 5.33
N SER A 32 -0.34 15.01 5.29
CA SER A 32 1.05 15.47 5.11
C SER A 32 1.28 16.20 3.80
N LEU A 33 2.18 17.19 3.83
CA LEU A 33 2.64 17.91 2.65
C LEU A 33 3.94 17.33 2.10
N ARG A 34 4.59 16.46 2.87
CA ARG A 34 5.85 15.79 2.49
C ARG A 34 5.81 14.34 2.92
N GLY A 35 6.44 13.50 2.13
CA GLY A 35 6.61 12.09 2.49
C GLY A 35 7.61 11.94 3.62
N ALA A 36 7.45 10.88 4.41
CA ALA A 36 8.40 10.46 5.43
C ALA A 36 8.62 8.96 5.27
N GLY A 37 9.79 8.48 5.69
CA GLY A 37 10.11 7.06 5.59
C GLY A 37 9.96 6.53 4.16
N LEU A 38 9.22 5.44 4.02
CA LEU A 38 9.04 4.79 2.72
C LEU A 38 8.33 5.69 1.71
N ALA A 39 7.33 6.46 2.15
CA ALA A 39 6.61 7.35 1.24
C ALA A 39 7.57 8.37 0.61
N ASN A 40 8.51 8.89 1.38
CA ASN A 40 9.53 9.79 0.86
C ASN A 40 10.38 9.11 -0.22
N ALA A 41 10.80 7.88 0.02
CA ALA A 41 11.60 7.12 -0.93
C ALA A 41 10.82 6.84 -2.23
N ILE A 42 9.54 6.47 -2.09
CA ILE A 42 8.68 6.20 -3.25
C ILE A 42 8.45 7.47 -4.07
N PHE A 43 8.16 8.59 -3.42
CA PHE A 43 7.90 9.84 -4.12
C PHE A 43 9.17 10.41 -4.80
N LYS A 44 10.35 10.13 -4.25
CA LYS A 44 11.61 10.49 -4.91
C LYS A 44 11.87 9.63 -6.14
N ALA A 45 11.64 8.31 -6.02
CA ALA A 45 11.86 7.39 -7.13
C ALA A 45 10.80 7.53 -8.21
N PHE A 46 9.55 7.80 -7.81
CA PHE A 46 8.40 7.86 -8.70
C PHE A 46 7.60 9.15 -8.45
N PRO A 47 8.11 10.30 -8.92
CA PRO A 47 7.48 11.60 -8.61
C PRO A 47 6.02 11.72 -9.04
N TRP A 48 5.60 10.97 -10.05
CA TRP A 48 4.21 10.98 -10.51
C TRP A 48 3.23 10.43 -9.47
N ALA A 49 3.72 9.75 -8.43
CA ALA A 49 2.90 9.21 -7.34
C ALA A 49 2.77 10.18 -6.17
N ASN A 50 3.50 11.30 -6.17
CA ASN A 50 3.54 12.22 -5.04
C ASN A 50 2.28 13.08 -4.95
N VAL A 51 1.26 12.55 -4.28
CA VAL A 51 0.00 13.27 -4.07
C VAL A 51 0.10 14.31 -2.96
N TYR A 52 1.17 14.27 -2.15
CA TYR A 52 1.34 15.23 -1.05
C TYR A 52 1.75 16.62 -1.53
N SER A 53 2.48 16.69 -2.63
CA SER A 53 3.06 17.94 -3.11
C SER A 53 2.02 19.02 -3.46
N ASP A 54 0.81 18.62 -3.81
CA ASP A 54 -0.25 19.56 -4.22
C ASP A 54 -1.20 19.93 -3.09
N ARG A 55 -1.04 19.36 -1.91
CA ARG A 55 -2.00 19.55 -0.80
C ARG A 55 -2.02 20.95 -0.24
N SER A 56 -0.92 21.69 -0.33
CA SER A 56 -0.89 23.07 0.13
C SER A 56 -1.91 23.96 -0.60
N GLU A 57 -2.24 23.60 -1.84
CA GLU A 57 -3.19 24.37 -2.66
C GLU A 57 -4.62 23.83 -2.58
N ARG A 58 -4.78 22.50 -2.59
CA ARG A 58 -6.11 21.87 -2.63
C ARG A 58 -6.63 21.40 -1.26
N GLY A 59 -5.83 21.52 -0.20
CA GLY A 59 -6.21 21.05 1.14
C GLY A 59 -5.88 19.57 1.36
N ASN A 60 -6.46 18.98 2.41
CA ASN A 60 -6.21 17.59 2.75
C ASN A 60 -7.05 16.63 1.91
N ASP A 61 -6.71 15.34 1.98
CA ASP A 61 -7.38 14.26 1.27
C ASP A 61 -8.25 13.40 2.19
N ALA A 62 -8.78 13.97 3.28
CA ALA A 62 -9.56 13.21 4.27
C ALA A 62 -10.72 12.43 3.67
N ALA A 63 -11.32 12.93 2.59
CA ALA A 63 -12.41 12.24 1.90
C ALA A 63 -11.95 10.95 1.21
N LEU A 64 -10.64 10.80 0.98
CA LEU A 64 -10.08 9.61 0.34
C LEU A 64 -9.74 8.50 1.32
N PHE A 65 -9.87 8.74 2.62
CA PHE A 65 -9.55 7.74 3.65
C PHE A 65 -10.29 6.43 3.38
N GLY A 66 -9.56 5.34 3.29
CA GLY A 66 -10.10 4.02 2.95
C GLY A 66 -10.18 3.75 1.45
N SER A 67 -9.61 4.61 0.63
CA SER A 67 -9.57 4.42 -0.82
C SER A 67 -8.14 4.37 -1.31
N ILE A 68 -7.99 4.25 -2.63
CA ILE A 68 -6.69 4.20 -3.29
C ILE A 68 -6.64 5.25 -4.41
N SER A 69 -5.43 5.62 -4.80
CA SER A 69 -5.21 6.31 -6.07
C SER A 69 -4.09 5.59 -6.82
N ILE A 70 -4.20 5.53 -8.14
CA ILE A 70 -3.25 4.83 -8.99
C ILE A 70 -2.56 5.84 -9.88
N HIS A 71 -1.24 5.78 -9.91
CA HIS A 71 -0.42 6.73 -10.64
C HIS A 71 0.59 6.00 -11.52
N GLY A 72 0.95 6.63 -12.62
CA GLY A 72 1.93 6.10 -13.54
C GLY A 72 1.34 5.73 -14.88
N ASN A 73 2.21 5.70 -15.89
CA ASN A 73 1.87 5.26 -17.24
C ASN A 73 3.06 4.48 -17.81
N PRO A 74 2.99 3.14 -17.78
CA PRO A 74 4.10 2.31 -18.26
C PRO A 74 4.50 2.59 -19.71
N LYS A 75 3.58 3.06 -20.54
CA LYS A 75 3.89 3.45 -21.93
C LYS A 75 4.87 4.61 -21.98
N HIS A 76 4.96 5.40 -20.93
CA HIS A 76 5.85 6.55 -20.83
C HIS A 76 6.99 6.31 -19.82
N GLY A 77 7.27 5.04 -19.51
CA GLY A 77 8.32 4.69 -18.57
C GLY A 77 7.98 4.93 -17.10
N GLN A 78 6.73 5.18 -16.80
CA GLN A 78 6.27 5.41 -15.42
C GLN A 78 5.59 4.17 -14.91
N ARG A 79 6.21 3.48 -13.95
CA ARG A 79 5.60 2.29 -13.36
C ARG A 79 4.35 2.66 -12.57
N TYR A 80 3.41 1.75 -12.46
CA TYR A 80 2.22 1.95 -11.64
C TYR A 80 2.56 1.94 -10.15
N VAL A 81 2.07 2.95 -9.43
CA VAL A 81 2.14 3.05 -7.98
C VAL A 81 0.74 3.26 -7.45
N ILE A 82 0.36 2.44 -6.46
CA ILE A 82 -0.91 2.59 -5.75
C ILE A 82 -0.63 3.24 -4.41
N ASN A 83 -1.25 4.39 -4.18
CA ASN A 83 -1.27 5.03 -2.88
C ASN A 83 -2.51 4.56 -2.11
N ILE A 84 -2.31 3.93 -0.96
CA ILE A 84 -3.40 3.46 -0.11
C ILE A 84 -3.60 4.51 0.98
N TYR A 85 -4.76 5.14 1.01
CA TYR A 85 -5.06 6.17 2.02
C TYR A 85 -5.55 5.49 3.31
N GLY A 86 -4.60 4.89 4.02
CA GLY A 86 -4.87 4.07 5.21
C GLY A 86 -4.75 4.82 6.53
N GLN A 87 -4.43 6.12 6.50
CA GLN A 87 -4.29 6.97 7.68
C GLN A 87 -4.86 8.35 7.37
N LEU A 88 -5.53 8.97 8.36
CA LEU A 88 -5.89 10.37 8.22
C LEU A 88 -4.69 11.27 8.44
N LYS A 89 -3.92 11.01 9.50
CA LYS A 89 -2.76 11.84 9.89
C LYS A 89 -1.49 11.01 9.92
N PRO A 90 -0.32 11.65 9.82
CA PRO A 90 0.94 10.93 9.98
C PRO A 90 1.11 10.43 11.42
N GLY A 91 2.01 9.47 11.60
CA GLY A 91 2.33 8.92 12.90
C GLY A 91 1.35 7.89 13.40
N LYS A 92 1.37 7.67 14.71
CA LYS A 92 0.59 6.62 15.36
C LYS A 92 -0.91 6.90 15.33
N PRO A 93 -1.75 5.85 15.47
CA PRO A 93 -3.19 6.05 15.57
C PRO A 93 -3.57 6.96 16.73
N SER A 94 -4.70 7.63 16.58
CA SER A 94 -5.29 8.45 17.62
C SER A 94 -6.70 7.93 17.94
N LEU A 95 -7.48 8.69 18.67
CA LEU A 95 -8.87 8.33 18.93
C LEU A 95 -9.75 8.75 17.74
N GLY A 96 -10.91 8.14 17.63
CA GLY A 96 -11.92 8.51 16.62
C GLY A 96 -11.61 7.95 15.23
N ARG A 97 -11.74 8.80 14.21
CA ARG A 97 -11.65 8.38 12.82
C ARG A 97 -10.27 7.87 12.38
N ASP A 98 -9.23 8.21 13.13
CA ASP A 98 -7.86 7.78 12.83
C ASP A 98 -7.36 6.77 13.86
N SER A 99 -8.26 6.01 14.46
CA SER A 99 -7.92 4.96 15.42
C SER A 99 -7.28 3.75 14.73
N ALA A 100 -6.65 2.90 15.52
CA ALA A 100 -6.07 1.67 14.99
C ALA A 100 -7.12 0.83 14.25
N THR A 101 -8.32 0.71 14.82
CA THR A 101 -9.43 -0.02 14.19
C THR A 101 -9.87 0.65 12.88
N SER A 102 -10.04 1.97 12.89
CA SER A 102 -10.44 2.71 11.69
C SER A 102 -9.40 2.57 10.56
N ARG A 103 -8.12 2.57 10.91
CA ARG A 103 -7.04 2.38 9.92
C ARG A 103 -7.07 0.97 9.32
N LEU A 104 -7.35 -0.06 10.13
CA LEU A 104 -7.50 -1.42 9.62
C LEU A 104 -8.69 -1.55 8.69
N GLU A 105 -9.82 -0.95 9.05
CA GLU A 105 -11.00 -0.93 8.18
C GLU A 105 -10.70 -0.20 6.87
N ALA A 106 -9.99 0.92 6.93
CA ALA A 106 -9.58 1.68 5.74
C ALA A 106 -8.67 0.84 4.85
N PHE A 107 -7.72 0.14 5.44
CA PHE A 107 -6.80 -0.73 4.70
C PHE A 107 -7.57 -1.87 4.02
N SER A 108 -8.49 -2.49 4.74
CA SER A 108 -9.33 -3.56 4.20
C SER A 108 -10.17 -3.07 3.00
N LYS A 109 -10.76 -1.89 3.10
CA LYS A 109 -11.52 -1.29 1.99
C LYS A 109 -10.62 -1.04 0.79
N ALA A 110 -9.41 -0.53 1.03
CA ALA A 110 -8.44 -0.29 -0.04
C ALA A 110 -8.07 -1.60 -0.74
N LEU A 111 -7.81 -2.67 0.01
CA LEU A 111 -7.49 -3.96 -0.57
C LEU A 111 -8.64 -4.49 -1.44
N ASN A 112 -9.89 -4.28 -1.00
CA ASN A 112 -11.05 -4.69 -1.80
C ASN A 112 -11.10 -3.93 -3.14
N GLN A 113 -10.76 -2.66 -3.15
CA GLN A 113 -10.69 -1.87 -4.38
C GLN A 113 -9.59 -2.39 -5.30
N ILE A 114 -8.42 -2.71 -4.74
CA ILE A 114 -7.32 -3.26 -5.52
C ILE A 114 -7.72 -4.60 -6.14
N ALA A 115 -8.40 -5.46 -5.38
CA ALA A 115 -8.82 -6.77 -5.87
C ALA A 115 -9.77 -6.69 -7.08
N GLU A 116 -10.43 -5.56 -7.25
CA GLU A 116 -11.38 -5.33 -8.34
C GLU A 116 -10.76 -4.62 -9.55
N LEU A 117 -9.46 -4.32 -9.52
CA LEU A 117 -8.80 -3.66 -10.64
C LEU A 117 -8.79 -4.55 -11.89
N PRO A 118 -9.29 -4.04 -13.03
CA PRO A 118 -9.22 -4.80 -14.28
C PRO A 118 -7.77 -5.03 -14.67
N GLY A 119 -7.45 -6.24 -15.11
CA GLY A 119 -6.11 -6.57 -15.60
C GLY A 119 -5.02 -6.64 -14.54
N LEU A 120 -5.41 -6.79 -13.27
CA LEU A 120 -4.44 -6.98 -12.19
C LEU A 120 -3.71 -8.31 -12.40
N GLU A 121 -2.38 -8.29 -12.38
CA GLU A 121 -1.54 -9.48 -12.59
C GLU A 121 -0.59 -9.72 -11.43
N SER A 122 0.00 -8.67 -10.89
CA SER A 122 0.95 -8.77 -9.78
C SER A 122 1.02 -7.48 -9.01
N ILE A 123 1.25 -7.58 -7.70
CA ILE A 123 1.34 -6.43 -6.83
C ILE A 123 2.34 -6.69 -5.70
N GLY A 124 3.16 -5.68 -5.41
CA GLY A 124 4.11 -5.70 -4.31
C GLY A 124 3.71 -4.71 -3.23
N PHE A 125 3.87 -5.12 -1.98
CA PHE A 125 3.67 -4.28 -0.80
C PHE A 125 4.95 -4.30 0.04
N PRO A 126 5.19 -3.28 0.85
CA PRO A 126 6.28 -3.36 1.82
C PRO A 126 5.89 -4.29 2.96
N TYR A 127 6.81 -5.17 3.36
CA TYR A 127 6.65 -5.96 4.58
C TYR A 127 6.52 -4.99 5.76
N GLY A 128 5.55 -5.21 6.62
CA GLY A 128 5.30 -4.31 7.74
C GLY A 128 4.49 -3.06 7.38
N ILE A 129 3.81 -3.06 6.23
CA ILE A 129 2.97 -1.93 5.83
C ILE A 129 2.03 -1.53 6.95
N GLY A 130 1.93 -0.22 7.21
CA GLY A 130 1.08 0.32 8.27
C GLY A 130 1.68 0.23 9.67
N CYS A 131 2.87 -0.35 9.84
CA CYS A 131 3.41 -0.71 11.15
C CYS A 131 4.73 -0.02 11.52
N GLY A 132 5.34 0.73 10.61
CA GLY A 132 6.54 1.51 10.90
C GLY A 132 6.20 2.77 11.69
N LEU A 133 6.37 3.94 11.08
CA LEU A 133 6.02 5.21 11.70
C LEU A 133 4.54 5.28 12.09
N ALA A 134 3.68 4.56 11.36
CA ALA A 134 2.25 4.52 11.64
C ALA A 134 1.88 3.71 12.89
N GLY A 135 2.77 2.85 13.37
CA GLY A 135 2.61 2.16 14.65
C GLY A 135 1.53 1.08 14.70
N GLY A 136 1.12 0.53 13.56
CA GLY A 136 0.12 -0.53 13.53
C GLY A 136 0.66 -1.87 14.03
N ASP A 137 -0.25 -2.81 14.24
CA ASP A 137 0.08 -4.19 14.62
C ASP A 137 0.21 -5.03 13.34
N TRP A 138 1.41 -5.47 13.05
CA TRP A 138 1.69 -6.24 11.83
C TRP A 138 0.84 -7.50 11.70
N ASN A 139 0.60 -8.20 12.81
CA ASN A 139 -0.23 -9.41 12.76
C ASN A 139 -1.61 -9.15 12.15
N GLU A 140 -2.20 -8.02 12.48
CA GLU A 140 -3.53 -7.65 11.97
C GLU A 140 -3.48 -7.27 10.48
N TYR A 141 -2.46 -6.52 10.06
CA TYR A 141 -2.28 -6.17 8.65
C TYR A 141 -1.94 -7.40 7.81
N GLU A 142 -1.12 -8.30 8.36
CA GLU A 142 -0.73 -9.52 7.65
C GLU A 142 -1.94 -10.41 7.37
N ILE A 143 -2.85 -10.53 8.34
CA ILE A 143 -4.09 -11.31 8.16
C ILE A 143 -4.91 -10.74 7.00
N LEU A 144 -5.04 -9.41 6.93
CA LEU A 144 -5.76 -8.76 5.84
C LEU A 144 -5.09 -9.02 4.49
N LEU A 145 -3.76 -8.97 4.45
CA LEU A 145 -3.00 -9.24 3.23
C LEU A 145 -3.09 -10.71 2.81
N GLU A 146 -3.09 -11.63 3.77
CA GLU A 146 -3.28 -13.05 3.48
C GLU A 146 -4.64 -13.31 2.84
N GLY A 147 -5.70 -12.72 3.40
CA GLY A 147 -7.04 -12.83 2.83
C GLY A 147 -7.14 -12.22 1.43
N PHE A 148 -6.51 -11.08 1.22
CA PHE A 148 -6.43 -10.45 -0.09
C PHE A 148 -5.71 -11.37 -1.10
N ALA A 149 -4.54 -11.88 -0.70
CA ALA A 149 -3.74 -12.76 -1.56
C ALA A 149 -4.52 -14.02 -1.95
N ASP A 150 -5.22 -14.64 -1.00
CA ASP A 150 -6.04 -15.82 -1.26
C ASP A 150 -7.13 -15.49 -2.29
N ARG A 151 -7.78 -14.34 -2.13
CA ARG A 151 -8.85 -13.92 -3.04
C ARG A 151 -8.34 -13.72 -4.46
N VAL A 152 -7.25 -12.96 -4.64
CA VAL A 152 -6.77 -12.61 -5.98
C VAL A 152 -5.94 -13.73 -6.63
N SER A 153 -5.40 -14.67 -5.84
CA SER A 153 -4.66 -15.79 -6.39
C SER A 153 -5.54 -16.67 -7.26
N GLU A 154 -6.83 -16.73 -6.99
CA GLU A 154 -7.80 -17.48 -7.81
C GLU A 154 -7.89 -16.90 -9.22
N MET A 155 -7.52 -15.63 -9.39
CA MET A 155 -7.47 -14.94 -10.69
C MET A 155 -6.07 -14.97 -11.30
N GLY A 156 -5.14 -15.71 -10.69
CA GLY A 156 -3.76 -15.78 -11.17
C GLY A 156 -2.88 -14.60 -10.76
N VAL A 157 -3.28 -13.82 -9.77
CA VAL A 157 -2.54 -12.64 -9.33
C VAL A 157 -1.47 -13.04 -8.32
N SER A 158 -0.23 -12.56 -8.54
CA SER A 158 0.88 -12.74 -7.59
C SER A 158 0.91 -11.59 -6.60
N VAL A 159 1.03 -11.91 -5.31
CA VAL A 159 1.13 -10.92 -4.24
C VAL A 159 2.43 -11.14 -3.49
N ILE A 160 3.25 -10.10 -3.42
CA ILE A 160 4.60 -10.19 -2.84
C ILE A 160 4.79 -9.10 -1.79
N LEU A 161 5.34 -9.50 -0.64
CA LEU A 161 5.81 -8.57 0.38
C LEU A 161 7.32 -8.46 0.25
N TYR A 162 7.81 -7.24 0.16
CA TYR A 162 9.24 -6.95 0.07
C TYR A 162 9.78 -6.52 1.43
N ARG A 163 10.75 -7.28 1.92
CA ARG A 163 11.38 -6.99 3.22
C ARG A 163 12.83 -6.59 2.98
N LEU A 164 13.16 -5.36 3.36
CA LEU A 164 14.53 -4.91 3.30
C LEU A 164 15.33 -5.55 4.43
N ASP A 165 16.45 -6.14 4.09
CA ASP A 165 17.41 -6.58 5.09
C ASP A 165 18.16 -5.37 5.61
N SER A 166 18.23 -5.25 6.92
CA SER A 166 18.96 -4.16 7.56
C SER A 166 20.44 -4.47 7.67
#